data_029b04f92baf731eb7e75544b06199c4
#
_entry.id   029b04f92baf731eb7e75544b06199c4
#
_cell.length_a   1.000
_cell.length_b   1.000
_cell.length_c   1.000
_cell.angle_alpha   90.00
_cell.angle_beta   90.00
_cell.angle_gamma   90.00
#
_symmetry.space_group_name_H-M   'P 1'
#
loop_
_entity.id
_entity.type
_entity.pdbx_description
1 polymer ?
#
loop_
_entity_poly.entity_id
_entity_poly.type
_entity_poly.pdbx_seq_one_letter_code
_entity_poly.pdbx_strand_id
1 'polypeptide(L)'
;TLINIRDTEEFVVNIVSEEFVEEMVACSTDFDSDVDEFEISGLTAAASQKITPPRVEKAKVSYECTLNQIIEIGDGKAGSGCVVIGTIVLFHIDDNIYDNGRILLNKLQPVGRIAGNEYTRLTNNFEIIRKIKPDK
;
A
#
# COMPACT_ATOMS: atom_id res chain seq x y z
N THR A 1 13.12 -3.47 -2.65
CA THR A 1 11.97 -3.83 -1.80
C THR A 1 11.91 -5.33 -1.51
N LEU A 2 11.90 -6.23 -2.52
CA LEU A 2 11.75 -7.69 -2.29
C LEU A 2 12.87 -8.28 -1.42
N ILE A 3 14.12 -7.86 -1.62
CA ILE A 3 15.27 -8.28 -0.80
C ILE A 3 15.04 -7.89 0.66
N ASN A 4 14.65 -6.63 0.90
CA ASN A 4 14.41 -6.14 2.25
C ASN A 4 13.30 -6.94 2.95
N ILE A 5 12.21 -7.27 2.24
CA ILE A 5 11.12 -8.09 2.79
C ILE A 5 11.62 -9.52 3.14
N ARG A 6 12.52 -10.10 2.35
CA ARG A 6 13.10 -11.40 2.66
C ARG A 6 14.00 -11.37 3.89
N ASP A 7 14.78 -10.30 4.03
CA ASP A 7 15.77 -10.17 5.10
C ASP A 7 15.11 -9.82 6.45
N THR A 8 14.06 -8.98 6.42
CA THR A 8 13.40 -8.51 7.65
C THR A 8 12.16 -9.31 8.02
N GLU A 9 11.55 -10.01 7.06
CA GLU A 9 10.25 -10.68 7.19
C GLU A 9 9.10 -9.71 7.59
N GLU A 10 9.31 -8.42 7.39
CA GLU A 10 8.40 -7.35 7.77
C GLU A 10 8.25 -6.34 6.63
N PHE A 11 7.06 -5.74 6.48
CA PHE A 11 6.83 -4.66 5.53
C PHE A 11 5.59 -3.83 5.86
N VAL A 12 5.52 -2.62 5.31
CA VAL A 12 4.34 -1.76 5.41
C VAL A 12 3.68 -1.62 4.05
N VAL A 13 2.36 -1.74 4.01
CA VAL A 13 1.55 -1.35 2.86
C VAL A 13 0.94 0.02 3.14
N ASN A 14 1.30 1.03 2.35
CA ASN A 14 0.74 2.36 2.42
C ASN A 14 -0.26 2.57 1.29
N ILE A 15 -1.50 2.94 1.60
CA ILE A 15 -2.50 3.23 0.58
C ILE A 15 -2.24 4.60 -0.02
N VAL A 16 -1.89 4.61 -1.30
CA VAL A 16 -1.57 5.84 -2.02
C VAL A 16 -2.83 6.63 -2.32
N SER A 17 -2.81 7.91 -1.96
CA SER A 17 -3.84 8.89 -2.29
C SER A 17 -3.34 9.89 -3.34
N GLU A 18 -4.25 10.69 -3.90
CA GLU A 18 -3.89 11.77 -4.82
C GLU A 18 -2.88 12.77 -4.22
N GLU A 19 -2.85 12.88 -2.90
CA GLU A 19 -2.01 13.82 -2.15
C GLU A 19 -0.49 13.56 -2.29
N PHE A 20 -0.08 12.29 -2.53
CA PHE A 20 1.34 11.92 -2.63
C PHE A 20 1.64 10.90 -3.75
N VAL A 21 0.79 10.87 -4.79
CA VAL A 21 0.98 9.94 -5.91
C VAL A 21 2.24 10.25 -6.71
N GLU A 22 2.65 11.53 -6.82
CA GLU A 22 3.85 11.92 -7.54
C GLU A 22 5.12 11.46 -6.80
N GLU A 23 5.15 11.60 -5.48
CA GLU A 23 6.23 11.12 -4.62
C GLU A 23 6.32 9.58 -4.67
N MET A 24 5.18 8.89 -4.67
CA MET A 24 5.15 7.43 -4.84
C MET A 24 5.70 7.01 -6.20
N VAL A 25 5.40 7.75 -7.28
CA VAL A 25 5.96 7.47 -8.60
C VAL A 25 7.48 7.64 -8.60
N ALA A 26 8.02 8.64 -7.90
CA ALA A 26 9.46 8.81 -7.74
C ALA A 26 10.12 7.58 -7.11
N CYS A 27 9.49 6.95 -6.11
CA CYS A 27 9.95 5.70 -5.50
C CYS A 27 9.86 4.47 -6.44
N SER A 28 9.24 4.58 -7.61
CA SER A 28 9.15 3.47 -8.57
C SER A 28 10.38 3.33 -9.47
N THR A 29 11.34 4.21 -9.34
CA THR A 29 12.63 4.16 -10.03
C THR A 29 13.48 3.03 -9.44
N ASP A 30 14.24 2.37 -10.30
CA ASP A 30 15.15 1.29 -9.87
C ASP A 30 16.45 1.91 -9.34
N PHE A 31 16.48 2.16 -8.04
CA PHE A 31 17.62 2.73 -7.34
C PHE A 31 18.56 1.64 -6.81
N ASP A 32 19.81 2.00 -6.59
CA ASP A 32 20.78 1.14 -5.89
C ASP A 32 20.33 0.91 -4.43
N SER A 33 20.78 -0.17 -3.84
CA SER A 33 20.31 -0.65 -2.52
C SER A 33 20.68 0.26 -1.34
N ASP A 34 21.62 1.18 -1.52
CA ASP A 34 22.08 2.15 -0.53
C ASP A 34 21.33 3.50 -0.61
N VAL A 35 20.41 3.63 -1.54
CA VAL A 35 19.59 4.83 -1.72
C VAL A 35 18.34 4.77 -0.83
N ASP A 36 18.13 5.82 -0.03
CA ASP A 36 16.91 5.99 0.75
C ASP A 36 15.81 6.65 -0.11
N GLU A 37 14.79 5.90 -0.46
CA GLU A 37 13.66 6.38 -1.24
C GLU A 37 12.86 7.48 -0.52
N PHE A 38 12.86 7.55 0.82
CA PHE A 38 12.25 8.64 1.57
C PHE A 38 12.95 9.99 1.30
N GLU A 39 14.28 9.99 1.28
CA GLU A 39 15.05 11.20 0.98
C GLU A 39 14.80 11.69 -0.45
N ILE A 40 14.81 10.77 -1.41
CA ILE A 40 14.62 11.10 -2.85
C ILE A 40 13.22 11.59 -3.15
N SER A 41 12.20 10.95 -2.59
CA SER A 41 10.81 11.32 -2.82
C SER A 41 10.36 12.55 -2.03
N GLY A 42 11.09 12.92 -0.98
CA GLY A 42 10.68 13.95 -0.03
C GLY A 42 9.53 13.53 0.89
N LEU A 43 9.21 12.21 0.92
CA LEU A 43 8.25 11.66 1.87
C LEU A 43 8.85 11.61 3.28
N THR A 44 8.02 11.80 4.29
CA THR A 44 8.41 11.67 5.69
C THR A 44 8.12 10.27 6.20
N ALA A 45 9.14 9.66 6.82
CA ALA A 45 9.00 8.38 7.50
C ALA A 45 8.34 8.58 8.88
N ALA A 46 7.32 7.79 9.18
CA ALA A 46 6.72 7.71 10.51
C ALA A 46 6.95 6.32 11.11
N ALA A 47 7.22 6.27 12.41
CA ALA A 47 7.50 5.01 13.09
C ALA A 47 6.31 4.04 13.04
N SER A 48 6.61 2.77 12.78
CA SER A 48 5.71 1.65 13.00
C SER A 48 5.62 1.32 14.49
N GLN A 49 4.63 0.53 14.90
CA GLN A 49 4.40 0.17 16.31
C GLN A 49 4.65 -1.32 16.59
N LYS A 50 4.50 -2.17 15.61
CA LYS A 50 4.61 -3.64 15.75
C LYS A 50 5.76 -4.24 14.96
N ILE A 51 6.28 -3.50 13.97
CA ILE A 51 7.34 -3.93 13.08
C ILE A 51 8.41 -2.83 12.97
N THR A 52 9.55 -3.18 12.39
CA THR A 52 10.70 -2.27 12.25
C THR A 52 10.57 -1.29 11.07
N PRO A 53 10.14 -1.72 9.86
CA PRO A 53 10.04 -0.82 8.71
C PRO A 53 9.11 0.36 8.96
N PRO A 54 9.50 1.60 8.61
CA PRO A 54 8.67 2.77 8.79
C PRO A 54 7.51 2.79 7.81
N ARG A 55 6.45 3.49 8.16
CA ARG A 55 5.34 3.83 7.28
C ARG A 55 5.51 5.23 6.68
N VAL A 56 4.79 5.53 5.63
CA VAL A 56 4.71 6.89 5.06
C VAL A 56 3.77 7.74 5.92
N GLU A 57 4.24 8.88 6.45
CA GLU A 57 3.47 9.76 7.33
C GLU A 57 2.19 10.29 6.66
N LYS A 58 2.28 10.70 5.39
CA LYS A 58 1.13 11.18 4.59
C LYS A 58 0.07 10.11 4.29
N ALA A 59 0.40 8.83 4.42
CA ALA A 59 -0.55 7.76 4.12
C ALA A 59 -1.65 7.71 5.18
N LYS A 60 -2.88 8.06 4.79
CA LYS A 60 -4.06 8.06 5.67
C LYS A 60 -4.48 6.65 6.10
N VAL A 61 -4.04 5.64 5.37
CA VAL A 61 -4.22 4.22 5.73
C VAL A 61 -2.90 3.50 5.47
N SER A 62 -2.42 2.77 6.48
CA SER A 62 -1.25 1.89 6.36
C SER A 62 -1.51 0.56 7.09
N TYR A 63 -0.88 -0.50 6.60
CA TYR A 63 -0.92 -1.83 7.22
C TYR A 63 0.49 -2.24 7.59
N GLU A 64 0.73 -2.52 8.86
CA GLU A 64 1.94 -3.20 9.30
C GLU A 64 1.76 -4.70 9.08
N CYS A 65 2.69 -5.32 8.38
CA CYS A 65 2.60 -6.70 7.96
C CYS A 65 3.85 -7.50 8.35
N THR A 66 3.65 -8.73 8.80
CA THR A 66 4.68 -9.75 8.84
C THR A 66 4.57 -10.64 7.60
N LEU A 67 5.71 -11.08 7.06
CA LEU A 67 5.75 -11.94 5.89
C LEU A 67 5.11 -13.30 6.20
N ASN A 68 4.19 -13.73 5.34
CA ASN A 68 3.61 -15.07 5.39
C ASN A 68 4.24 -15.97 4.32
N GLN A 69 4.28 -15.49 3.06
CA GLN A 69 4.77 -16.26 1.94
C GLN A 69 5.22 -15.36 0.79
N ILE A 70 6.24 -15.80 0.05
CA ILE A 70 6.62 -15.25 -1.25
C ILE A 70 6.47 -16.36 -2.28
N ILE A 71 5.71 -16.09 -3.35
CA ILE A 71 5.52 -16.98 -4.50
C ILE A 71 6.22 -16.36 -5.69
N GLU A 72 7.27 -17.01 -6.18
CA GLU A 72 7.99 -16.56 -7.38
C GLU A 72 7.28 -17.04 -8.65
N ILE A 73 7.15 -16.17 -9.64
CA ILE A 73 6.49 -16.44 -10.92
C ILE A 73 7.49 -16.13 -12.04
N GLY A 74 7.83 -17.15 -12.83
CA GLY A 74 8.81 -17.03 -13.89
C GLY A 74 10.18 -17.60 -13.52
N ASP A 75 11.21 -17.24 -14.27
CA ASP A 75 12.58 -17.76 -14.18
C ASP A 75 13.62 -16.73 -13.65
N GLY A 76 13.14 -15.63 -13.08
CA GLY A 76 13.97 -14.54 -12.55
C GLY A 76 14.44 -13.54 -13.60
N LYS A 77 14.07 -13.71 -14.88
CA LYS A 77 14.40 -12.77 -15.95
C LYS A 77 13.36 -11.67 -16.12
N ALA A 78 13.62 -10.77 -17.05
CA ALA A 78 12.66 -9.70 -17.39
C ALA A 78 11.29 -10.29 -17.74
N GLY A 79 10.23 -9.78 -17.09
CA GLY A 79 8.87 -10.31 -17.16
C GLY A 79 8.51 -11.29 -16.05
N SER A 80 9.46 -11.71 -15.21
CA SER A 80 9.18 -12.46 -13.99
C SER A 80 8.60 -11.51 -12.91
N GLY A 81 7.91 -12.09 -11.95
CA GLY A 81 7.35 -11.36 -10.83
C GLY A 81 7.30 -12.21 -9.55
N CYS A 82 6.82 -11.61 -8.49
CA CYS A 82 6.52 -12.34 -7.26
C CYS A 82 5.23 -11.84 -6.64
N VAL A 83 4.54 -12.72 -5.93
CA VAL A 83 3.43 -12.39 -5.04
C VAL A 83 3.94 -12.46 -3.62
N VAL A 84 3.85 -11.35 -2.90
CA VAL A 84 4.17 -11.28 -1.48
C VAL A 84 2.86 -11.33 -0.69
N ILE A 85 2.74 -12.30 0.21
CA ILE A 85 1.59 -12.46 1.09
C ILE A 85 2.03 -12.11 2.51
N GLY A 86 1.34 -11.16 3.14
CA GLY A 86 1.60 -10.74 4.51
C GLY A 86 0.41 -10.95 5.42
N THR A 87 0.69 -11.15 6.69
CA THR A 87 -0.29 -11.10 7.77
C THR A 87 -0.33 -9.70 8.34
N ILE A 88 -1.48 -9.02 8.29
CA ILE A 88 -1.63 -7.69 8.88
C ILE A 88 -1.65 -7.82 10.39
N VAL A 89 -0.71 -7.15 11.06
CA VAL A 89 -0.58 -7.14 12.52
C VAL A 89 -1.08 -5.85 13.16
N LEU A 90 -1.19 -4.76 12.36
CA LEU A 90 -1.74 -3.49 12.80
C LEU A 90 -2.25 -2.67 11.62
N PHE A 91 -3.37 -1.96 11.80
CA PHE A 91 -3.87 -0.93 10.90
C PHE A 91 -3.62 0.45 11.50
N HIS A 92 -3.10 1.36 10.68
CA HIS A 92 -3.13 2.80 10.95
C HIS A 92 -4.19 3.43 10.05
N ILE A 93 -5.11 4.16 10.65
CA ILE A 93 -6.19 4.83 9.93
C ILE A 93 -6.33 6.23 10.51
N ASP A 94 -6.29 7.26 9.65
CA ASP A 94 -6.54 8.65 10.04
C ASP A 94 -8.01 8.79 10.48
N ASP A 95 -8.23 9.32 11.68
CA ASP A 95 -9.56 9.50 12.26
C ASP A 95 -10.48 10.36 11.38
N ASN A 96 -9.91 11.29 10.60
CA ASN A 96 -10.68 12.18 9.72
C ASN A 96 -11.35 11.45 8.54
N ILE A 97 -10.85 10.27 8.17
CA ILE A 97 -11.39 9.47 7.07
C ILE A 97 -12.22 8.28 7.55
N TYR A 98 -12.30 8.06 8.86
CA TYR A 98 -13.02 6.93 9.45
C TYR A 98 -14.38 7.36 9.99
N ASP A 99 -15.43 6.65 9.61
CA ASP A 99 -16.79 6.87 10.11
C ASP A 99 -17.55 5.55 10.24
N ASN A 100 -18.02 5.24 11.43
CA ASN A 100 -18.89 4.08 11.74
C ASN A 100 -18.43 2.75 11.09
N GLY A 101 -17.13 2.42 11.19
CA GLY A 101 -16.56 1.18 10.65
C GLY A 101 -16.23 1.24 9.16
N ARG A 102 -16.31 2.41 8.53
CA ARG A 102 -16.05 2.60 7.10
C ARG A 102 -14.98 3.66 6.84
N ILE A 103 -14.20 3.45 5.80
CA ILE A 103 -13.29 4.46 5.26
C ILE A 103 -14.05 5.32 4.25
N LEU A 104 -14.01 6.64 4.45
CA LEU A 104 -14.64 7.61 3.55
C LEU A 104 -13.77 7.82 2.31
N LEU A 105 -14.12 7.19 1.20
CA LEU A 105 -13.34 7.22 -0.05
C LEU A 105 -13.13 8.64 -0.60
N ASN A 106 -14.10 9.53 -0.44
CA ASN A 106 -14.00 10.92 -0.85
C ASN A 106 -12.96 11.73 -0.05
N LYS A 107 -12.59 11.26 1.14
CA LYS A 107 -11.53 11.85 1.98
C LYS A 107 -10.19 11.13 1.82
N LEU A 108 -10.22 9.82 1.59
CA LEU A 108 -9.02 9.04 1.30
C LEU A 108 -8.46 9.39 -0.08
N GLN A 109 -9.32 9.54 -1.09
CA GLN A 109 -8.96 9.84 -2.48
C GLN A 109 -7.89 8.88 -3.04
N PRO A 110 -8.13 7.56 -2.96
CA PRO A 110 -7.14 6.60 -3.40
C PRO A 110 -6.96 6.62 -4.91
N VAL A 111 -5.75 6.28 -5.36
CA VAL A 111 -5.44 6.14 -6.78
C VAL A 111 -5.20 4.67 -7.14
N GLY A 112 -5.60 4.27 -8.32
CA GLY A 112 -5.31 2.96 -8.89
C GLY A 112 -4.37 3.09 -10.08
N ARG A 113 -3.34 2.23 -10.15
CA ARG A 113 -2.50 2.12 -11.34
C ARG A 113 -3.22 1.31 -12.42
N ILE A 114 -3.15 1.78 -13.67
CA ILE A 114 -3.73 1.07 -14.83
C ILE A 114 -2.58 0.40 -15.61
N ALA A 115 -1.97 1.13 -16.53
CA ALA A 115 -0.88 0.60 -17.35
C ALA A 115 0.08 1.73 -17.71
N GLY A 116 1.36 1.40 -17.92
CA GLY A 116 2.37 2.39 -18.26
C GLY A 116 2.42 3.54 -17.25
N ASN A 117 2.16 4.76 -17.69
CA ASN A 117 2.15 5.97 -16.89
C ASN A 117 0.73 6.41 -16.48
N GLU A 118 -0.28 5.56 -16.67
CA GLU A 118 -1.66 5.92 -16.41
C GLU A 118 -2.12 5.49 -15.01
N TYR A 119 -2.85 6.38 -14.35
CA TYR A 119 -3.50 6.18 -13.07
C TYR A 119 -4.97 6.60 -13.15
N THR A 120 -5.80 6.02 -12.31
CA THR A 120 -7.22 6.38 -12.21
C THR A 120 -7.55 6.89 -10.81
N ARG A 121 -8.50 7.85 -10.75
CA ARG A 121 -9.13 8.31 -9.52
C ARG A 121 -10.36 7.48 -9.22
N LEU A 122 -10.56 7.09 -7.98
CA LEU A 122 -11.77 6.40 -7.55
C LEU A 122 -12.82 7.41 -7.06
N THR A 123 -13.38 8.17 -7.97
CA THR A 123 -14.31 9.28 -7.67
C THR A 123 -15.79 8.92 -7.82
N ASN A 124 -16.12 7.91 -8.63
CA ASN A 124 -17.50 7.54 -8.96
C ASN A 124 -17.87 6.18 -8.36
N ASN A 125 -17.89 6.10 -7.04
CA ASN A 125 -18.35 4.90 -6.36
C ASN A 125 -19.88 4.87 -6.28
N PHE A 126 -20.47 3.67 -6.35
CA PHE A 126 -21.89 3.43 -6.17
C PHE A 126 -22.12 2.21 -5.28
N GLU A 127 -23.26 2.16 -4.63
CA GLU A 127 -23.63 1.08 -3.73
C GLU A 127 -24.62 0.13 -4.41
N ILE A 128 -24.37 -1.18 -4.28
CA ILE A 128 -25.31 -2.23 -4.65
C ILE A 128 -25.62 -3.04 -3.39
N ILE A 129 -26.87 -2.92 -2.92
CA ILE A 129 -27.33 -3.64 -1.73
C ILE A 129 -27.50 -5.12 -2.10
N ARG A 130 -26.75 -5.99 -1.38
CA ARG A 130 -26.88 -7.44 -1.52
C ARG A 130 -28.24 -7.90 -0.99
N LYS A 131 -29.02 -8.60 -1.82
CA LYS A 131 -30.24 -9.27 -1.36
C LYS A 131 -29.86 -10.41 -0.41
N ILE A 132 -30.35 -10.35 0.82
CA ILE A 132 -30.21 -11.44 1.79
C ILE A 132 -31.30 -12.46 1.46
N LYS A 133 -30.93 -13.76 1.41
CA LYS A 133 -31.90 -14.83 1.23
C LYS A 133 -32.84 -14.85 2.46
N PRO A 134 -34.16 -14.84 2.30
CA PRO A 134 -35.07 -14.97 3.43
C PRO A 134 -34.75 -16.25 4.21
N ASP A 135 -34.74 -16.16 5.53
CA ASP A 135 -34.70 -17.35 6.37
C ASP A 135 -35.87 -18.26 6.03
N LYS A 136 -35.59 -19.58 5.91
CA LYS A 136 -36.60 -20.60 5.63
C LYS A 136 -37.39 -20.89 6.90
#